data_6de98b47e0be2eefbbd739f0c9a00dfd
#
_entry.id   6de98b47e0be2eefbbd739f0c9a00dfd
#
_cell.length_a   1.000
_cell.length_b   1.000
_cell.length_c   1.000
_cell.angle_alpha   90.00
_cell.angle_beta   90.00
_cell.angle_gamma   90.00
#
_symmetry.space_group_name_H-M   'P 1'
#
loop_
_entity.id
_entity.type
_entity.pdbx_description
1 polymer ?
#
loop_
_entity_poly.entity_id
_entity_poly.type
_entity_poly.pdbx_seq_one_letter_code
_entity_poly.pdbx_strand_id
1 'polypeptide(L)'
;MKETMSPRQRLQTALNHKEPDRVPIDLGGFQTGIHKEAYTKLIEYLGLEENIQILDPVQQLAKPSEAVLERFHVDTRYVCAHSPSGFDGRIRQNIRHGRLWHDLTDEFGVVWSMPEDQLLYMDISYHPLAEASVNDLQTYPFPDG
;
A
#
# COMPACT_ATOMS: atom_id res chain seq x y z
N MET A 1 -24.41 6.40 18.17
CA MET A 1 -24.96 7.65 17.59
C MET A 1 -25.63 7.30 16.28
N LYS A 2 -26.75 7.96 15.94
CA LYS A 2 -27.41 7.72 14.63
C LYS A 2 -26.67 8.54 13.57
N GLU A 3 -26.14 7.86 12.54
CA GLU A 3 -25.52 8.54 11.40
C GLU A 3 -26.58 9.33 10.63
N THR A 4 -26.33 10.60 10.37
CA THR A 4 -27.25 11.53 9.69
C THR A 4 -26.66 12.09 8.40
N MET A 5 -25.35 11.95 8.20
CA MET A 5 -24.62 12.40 7.01
C MET A 5 -24.19 11.20 6.16
N SER A 6 -24.20 11.39 4.85
CA SER A 6 -23.51 10.46 3.96
C SER A 6 -21.97 10.55 4.14
N PRO A 7 -21.19 9.52 3.76
CA PRO A 7 -19.72 9.56 3.81
C PRO A 7 -19.13 10.83 3.17
N ARG A 8 -19.63 11.20 1.99
CA ARG A 8 -19.19 12.42 1.28
C ARG A 8 -19.50 13.71 2.06
N GLN A 9 -20.72 13.83 2.61
CA GLN A 9 -21.09 15.00 3.40
C GLN A 9 -20.25 15.11 4.66
N ARG A 10 -20.01 13.97 5.34
CA ARG A 10 -19.20 13.90 6.55
C ARG A 10 -17.78 14.36 6.29
N LEU A 11 -17.13 13.82 5.24
CA LEU A 11 -15.79 14.20 4.86
C LEU A 11 -15.70 15.68 4.47
N GLN A 12 -16.63 16.19 3.65
CA GLN A 12 -16.66 17.60 3.26
C GLN A 12 -16.88 18.53 4.47
N THR A 13 -17.70 18.13 5.43
CA THR A 13 -17.92 18.88 6.66
C THR A 13 -16.64 18.98 7.48
N ALA A 14 -15.94 17.87 7.67
CA ALA A 14 -14.68 17.84 8.38
C ALA A 14 -13.56 18.65 7.67
N LEU A 15 -13.44 18.54 6.34
CA LEU A 15 -12.47 19.31 5.54
C LEU A 15 -12.78 20.83 5.56
N ASN A 16 -14.02 21.21 5.78
CA ASN A 16 -14.42 22.62 5.98
C ASN A 16 -14.29 23.08 7.44
N HIS A 17 -13.57 22.34 8.29
CA HIS A 17 -13.36 22.64 9.71
C HIS A 17 -14.67 22.79 10.51
N LYS A 18 -15.69 22.01 10.14
CA LYS A 18 -16.96 21.91 10.86
C LYS A 18 -17.12 20.53 11.48
N GLU A 19 -17.88 20.45 12.57
CA GLU A 19 -18.14 19.17 13.23
C GLU A 19 -19.15 18.33 12.44
N PRO A 20 -18.75 17.13 11.95
CA PRO A 20 -19.67 16.19 11.34
C PRO A 20 -20.42 15.37 12.40
N ASP A 21 -21.38 14.53 11.96
CA ASP A 21 -22.15 13.65 12.86
C ASP A 21 -21.30 12.59 13.58
N ARG A 22 -20.13 12.23 13.03
CA ARG A 22 -19.03 11.46 13.64
C ARG A 22 -17.73 11.75 12.94
N VAL A 23 -16.62 11.34 13.51
CA VAL A 23 -15.29 11.42 12.86
C VAL A 23 -15.32 10.58 11.57
N PRO A 24 -14.86 11.11 10.42
CA PRO A 24 -14.65 10.33 9.21
C PRO A 24 -13.66 9.20 9.46
N ILE A 25 -13.93 8.01 8.94
CA ILE A 25 -13.06 6.85 9.03
C ILE A 25 -12.45 6.60 7.66
N ASP A 26 -11.13 6.47 7.64
CA ASP A 26 -10.34 6.12 6.46
C ASP A 26 -9.56 4.83 6.70
N LEU A 27 -9.61 3.90 5.75
CA LEU A 27 -8.89 2.63 5.76
C LEU A 27 -8.64 2.17 4.33
N GLY A 28 -7.44 1.66 4.06
CA GLY A 28 -7.10 1.01 2.80
C GLY A 28 -6.28 1.87 1.84
N GLY A 29 -5.77 3.02 2.29
CA GLY A 29 -4.75 3.80 1.59
C GLY A 29 -3.33 3.42 2.01
N PHE A 30 -2.31 4.00 1.36
CA PHE A 30 -0.90 3.79 1.73
C PHE A 30 -0.56 4.33 3.13
N GLN A 31 -1.27 5.35 3.60
CA GLN A 31 -1.05 5.98 4.91
C GLN A 31 -1.99 5.43 5.99
N THR A 32 -3.11 4.86 5.58
CA THR A 32 -4.16 4.31 6.45
C THR A 32 -4.37 2.82 6.18
N GLY A 33 -3.32 2.16 5.69
CA GLY A 33 -3.33 0.75 5.32
C GLY A 33 -3.36 -0.20 6.52
N ILE A 34 -3.68 -1.43 6.25
CA ILE A 34 -3.61 -2.55 7.18
C ILE A 34 -2.63 -3.59 6.64
N HIS A 35 -1.66 -4.00 7.47
CA HIS A 35 -0.70 -5.04 7.08
C HIS A 35 -1.42 -6.35 6.80
N LYS A 36 -0.97 -7.09 5.78
CA LYS A 36 -1.61 -8.35 5.31
C LYS A 36 -1.88 -9.35 6.41
N GLU A 37 -0.95 -9.51 7.36
CA GLU A 37 -1.10 -10.45 8.49
C GLU A 37 -2.21 -10.02 9.45
N ALA A 38 -2.30 -8.72 9.73
CA ALA A 38 -3.38 -8.19 10.57
C ALA A 38 -4.72 -8.30 9.84
N TYR A 39 -4.72 -8.05 8.52
CA TYR A 39 -5.91 -8.20 7.70
C TYR A 39 -6.36 -9.65 7.61
N THR A 40 -5.44 -10.61 7.45
CA THR A 40 -5.75 -12.06 7.49
C THR A 40 -6.49 -12.43 8.76
N LYS A 41 -5.94 -12.04 9.91
CA LYS A 41 -6.58 -12.30 11.21
C LYS A 41 -7.93 -11.62 11.35
N LEU A 42 -8.09 -10.43 10.77
CA LEU A 42 -9.34 -9.70 10.78
C LEU A 42 -10.43 -10.43 9.99
N ILE A 43 -10.15 -10.86 8.76
CA ILE A 43 -11.14 -11.60 7.96
C ILE A 43 -11.47 -12.96 8.55
N GLU A 44 -10.51 -13.68 9.15
CA GLU A 44 -10.75 -14.89 9.91
C GLU A 44 -11.71 -14.61 11.09
N TYR A 45 -11.45 -13.57 11.86
CA TYR A 45 -12.31 -13.15 12.98
C TYR A 45 -13.73 -12.80 12.54
N LEU A 46 -13.87 -12.17 11.37
CA LEU A 46 -15.16 -11.78 10.80
C LEU A 46 -15.89 -12.95 10.12
N GLY A 47 -15.25 -14.11 9.96
CA GLY A 47 -15.79 -15.26 9.24
C GLY A 47 -15.98 -14.99 7.75
N LEU A 48 -15.13 -14.16 7.16
CA LEU A 48 -15.15 -13.87 5.72
C LEU A 48 -14.21 -14.82 4.97
N GLU A 49 -14.65 -15.27 3.80
CA GLU A 49 -13.83 -16.06 2.88
C GLU A 49 -13.47 -15.22 1.67
N GLU A 50 -12.23 -14.70 1.64
CA GLU A 50 -11.73 -13.89 0.52
C GLU A 50 -10.25 -14.11 0.27
N ASN A 51 -9.82 -13.91 -0.98
CA ASN A 51 -8.42 -13.90 -1.33
C ASN A 51 -7.81 -12.52 -1.02
N ILE A 52 -6.77 -12.52 -0.19
CA ILE A 52 -6.08 -11.28 0.17
C ILE A 52 -5.33 -10.74 -1.04
N GLN A 53 -5.69 -9.53 -1.45
CA GLN A 53 -4.96 -8.76 -2.45
C GLN A 53 -3.96 -7.84 -1.74
N ILE A 54 -2.76 -7.72 -2.30
CA ILE A 54 -1.76 -6.79 -1.80
C ILE A 54 -1.91 -5.47 -2.55
N LEU A 55 -2.09 -4.38 -1.79
CA LEU A 55 -2.12 -3.02 -2.30
C LEU A 55 -0.71 -2.46 -2.47
N ASP A 56 0.11 -2.63 -1.44
CA ASP A 56 1.49 -2.15 -1.41
C ASP A 56 2.43 -3.30 -1.04
N PRO A 57 3.23 -3.79 -2.00
CA PRO A 57 4.16 -4.89 -1.75
C PRO A 57 5.36 -4.48 -0.89
N VAL A 58 5.72 -3.19 -0.82
CA VAL A 58 6.83 -2.71 -0.01
C VAL A 58 6.44 -2.72 1.47
N GLN A 59 5.30 -2.12 1.80
CA GLN A 59 4.77 -2.08 3.17
C GLN A 59 3.96 -3.33 3.54
N GLN A 60 3.77 -4.27 2.61
CA GLN A 60 2.96 -5.48 2.79
C GLN A 60 1.50 -5.17 3.20
N LEU A 61 0.95 -4.08 2.65
CA LEU A 61 -0.42 -3.68 2.95
C LEU A 61 -1.42 -4.48 2.11
N ALA A 62 -2.45 -4.97 2.78
CA ALA A 62 -3.59 -5.57 2.12
C ALA A 62 -4.53 -4.51 1.53
N LYS A 63 -5.22 -4.86 0.46
CA LYS A 63 -6.35 -4.09 -0.08
C LYS A 63 -7.63 -4.59 0.59
N PRO A 64 -8.24 -3.82 1.50
CA PRO A 64 -9.49 -4.24 2.14
C PRO A 64 -10.60 -4.43 1.12
N SER A 65 -11.40 -5.48 1.31
CA SER A 65 -12.59 -5.72 0.49
C SER A 65 -13.70 -4.73 0.83
N GLU A 66 -14.65 -4.57 -0.10
CA GLU A 66 -15.81 -3.72 0.14
C GLU A 66 -16.62 -4.17 1.37
N ALA A 67 -16.73 -5.48 1.60
CA ALA A 67 -17.41 -6.04 2.76
C ALA A 67 -16.76 -5.58 4.09
N VAL A 68 -15.44 -5.51 4.16
CA VAL A 68 -14.71 -4.99 5.32
C VAL A 68 -14.92 -3.49 5.45
N LEU A 69 -14.79 -2.73 4.37
CA LEU A 69 -14.99 -1.27 4.39
C LEU A 69 -16.40 -0.88 4.84
N GLU A 70 -17.43 -1.58 4.35
CA GLU A 70 -18.81 -1.38 4.78
C GLU A 70 -19.02 -1.78 6.25
N ARG A 71 -18.47 -2.92 6.67
CA ARG A 71 -18.58 -3.42 8.03
C ARG A 71 -18.05 -2.45 9.08
N PHE A 72 -16.99 -1.71 8.73
CA PHE A 72 -16.37 -0.70 9.59
C PHE A 72 -16.82 0.73 9.29
N HIS A 73 -17.84 0.92 8.45
CA HIS A 73 -18.37 2.24 8.08
C HIS A 73 -17.28 3.19 7.57
N VAL A 74 -16.36 2.68 6.75
CA VAL A 74 -15.28 3.49 6.15
C VAL A 74 -15.85 4.48 5.16
N ASP A 75 -15.51 5.75 5.34
CA ASP A 75 -16.09 6.86 4.56
C ASP A 75 -15.39 7.11 3.22
N THR A 76 -14.20 6.54 3.04
CA THR A 76 -13.35 6.74 1.86
C THR A 76 -13.23 5.48 1.01
N ARG A 77 -12.84 5.68 -0.26
CA ARG A 77 -12.39 4.60 -1.15
C ARG A 77 -11.13 5.08 -1.83
N TYR A 78 -10.07 4.28 -1.71
CA TYR A 78 -8.78 4.61 -2.26
C TYR A 78 -8.73 4.41 -3.77
N VAL A 79 -8.18 5.39 -4.49
CA VAL A 79 -7.94 5.32 -5.93
C VAL A 79 -6.43 5.25 -6.14
N CYS A 80 -5.95 4.13 -6.67
CA CYS A 80 -4.53 3.93 -6.99
C CYS A 80 -4.28 4.34 -8.44
N ALA A 81 -3.11 4.91 -8.70
CA ALA A 81 -2.60 5.04 -10.05
C ALA A 81 -2.30 3.64 -10.61
N HIS A 82 -2.39 3.51 -11.93
CA HIS A 82 -1.89 2.30 -12.60
C HIS A 82 -0.36 2.32 -12.61
N SER A 83 0.24 1.13 -12.63
CA SER A 83 1.67 0.99 -12.85
C SER A 83 2.05 1.49 -14.25
N PRO A 84 3.27 2.04 -14.43
CA PRO A 84 3.79 2.43 -15.73
C PRO A 84 3.80 1.26 -16.73
N SER A 85 3.73 1.57 -18.01
CA SER A 85 3.83 0.55 -19.05
C SER A 85 5.18 -0.17 -18.99
N GLY A 86 5.15 -1.52 -19.04
CA GLY A 86 6.37 -2.35 -18.96
C GLY A 86 6.87 -2.67 -17.56
N PHE A 87 6.28 -2.08 -16.50
CA PHE A 87 6.59 -2.47 -15.13
C PHE A 87 5.92 -3.80 -14.78
N ASP A 88 6.70 -4.81 -14.38
CA ASP A 88 6.18 -6.15 -14.08
C ASP A 88 5.78 -6.35 -12.61
N GLY A 89 6.28 -5.52 -11.70
CA GLY A 89 5.97 -5.53 -10.27
C GLY A 89 6.27 -6.86 -9.56
N ARG A 90 7.10 -7.73 -10.16
CA ARG A 90 7.31 -9.09 -9.66
C ARG A 90 8.32 -9.11 -8.52
N ILE A 91 7.95 -9.79 -7.46
CA ILE A 91 8.86 -10.14 -6.39
C ILE A 91 9.68 -11.37 -6.83
N ARG A 92 11.01 -11.24 -6.79
CA ARG A 92 11.96 -12.29 -7.13
C ARG A 92 12.63 -12.82 -5.87
N GLN A 93 12.83 -14.13 -5.81
CA GLN A 93 13.57 -14.75 -4.72
C GLN A 93 15.07 -14.74 -5.03
N ASN A 94 15.89 -14.43 -4.03
CA ASN A 94 17.34 -14.40 -4.12
C ASN A 94 17.95 -14.96 -2.82
N ILE A 95 19.12 -15.63 -2.92
CA ILE A 95 19.84 -16.13 -1.76
C ILE A 95 21.07 -15.26 -1.54
N ARG A 96 21.17 -14.63 -0.36
CA ARG A 96 22.33 -13.82 0.06
C ARG A 96 22.84 -14.35 1.39
N HIS A 97 24.13 -14.72 1.45
CA HIS A 97 24.77 -15.27 2.66
C HIS A 97 23.99 -16.46 3.29
N GLY A 98 23.44 -17.34 2.45
CA GLY A 98 22.66 -18.51 2.90
C GLY A 98 21.23 -18.20 3.40
N ARG A 99 20.77 -16.96 3.28
CA ARG A 99 19.42 -16.53 3.66
C ARG A 99 18.59 -16.19 2.43
N LEU A 100 17.32 -16.60 2.41
CA LEU A 100 16.39 -16.29 1.34
C LEU A 100 15.84 -14.88 1.49
N TRP A 101 15.83 -14.14 0.40
CA TRP A 101 15.34 -12.77 0.30
C TRP A 101 14.29 -12.64 -0.80
N HIS A 102 13.38 -11.72 -0.60
CA HIS A 102 12.42 -11.27 -1.60
C HIS A 102 12.82 -9.88 -2.08
N ASP A 103 13.09 -9.76 -3.37
CA ASP A 103 13.50 -8.52 -4.02
C ASP A 103 12.41 -8.02 -4.98
N LEU A 104 12.05 -6.76 -4.86
CA LEU A 104 11.20 -6.03 -5.80
C LEU A 104 12.03 -4.89 -6.40
N THR A 105 12.13 -4.83 -7.71
CA THR A 105 12.66 -3.65 -8.38
C THR A 105 11.50 -2.79 -8.81
N ASP A 106 11.46 -1.53 -8.36
CA ASP A 106 10.41 -0.59 -8.75
C ASP A 106 10.67 0.02 -10.14
N GLU A 107 9.75 0.85 -10.60
CA GLU A 107 9.81 1.53 -11.90
C GLU A 107 10.96 2.55 -12.01
N PHE A 108 11.53 2.97 -10.89
CA PHE A 108 12.70 3.85 -10.82
C PHE A 108 14.02 3.07 -10.71
N GLY A 109 13.97 1.73 -10.76
CA GLY A 109 15.15 0.86 -10.63
C GLY A 109 15.68 0.71 -9.20
N VAL A 110 14.94 1.20 -8.19
CA VAL A 110 15.28 0.96 -6.79
C VAL A 110 14.95 -0.49 -6.44
N VAL A 111 15.86 -1.17 -5.77
CA VAL A 111 15.62 -2.53 -5.29
C VAL A 111 15.23 -2.49 -3.81
N TRP A 112 14.04 -2.96 -3.56
CA TRP A 112 13.45 -3.16 -2.25
C TRP A 112 13.61 -4.62 -1.86
N SER A 113 14.01 -4.90 -0.63
CA SER A 113 14.32 -6.26 -0.19
C SER A 113 13.80 -6.53 1.21
N MET A 114 13.31 -7.75 1.43
CA MET A 114 13.03 -8.27 2.77
C MET A 114 13.47 -9.73 2.88
N PRO A 115 13.98 -10.17 4.03
CA PRO A 115 14.29 -11.58 4.23
C PRO A 115 13.04 -12.40 4.47
N GLU A 116 13.02 -13.67 4.03
CA GLU A 116 11.89 -14.61 4.16
C GLU A 116 11.41 -14.79 5.62
N ASP A 117 12.33 -14.77 6.56
CA ASP A 117 12.04 -14.97 7.99
C ASP A 117 11.58 -13.69 8.73
N GLN A 118 11.44 -12.56 8.02
CA GLN A 118 11.00 -11.26 8.55
C GLN A 118 10.11 -10.53 7.53
N LEU A 119 9.02 -11.15 7.10
CA LEU A 119 8.10 -10.65 6.06
C LEU A 119 7.21 -9.49 6.56
N LEU A 120 7.78 -8.46 7.20
CA LEU A 120 7.01 -7.31 7.67
C LEU A 120 6.90 -6.22 6.62
N TYR A 121 8.03 -5.73 6.10
CA TYR A 121 8.11 -4.74 5.03
C TYR A 121 9.46 -4.82 4.35
N MET A 122 9.58 -4.22 3.17
CA MET A 122 10.83 -4.17 2.42
C MET A 122 11.60 -2.89 2.73
N ASP A 123 12.92 -3.01 2.82
CA ASP A 123 13.85 -1.89 2.90
C ASP A 123 14.61 -1.71 1.58
N ILE A 124 15.09 -0.49 1.30
CA ILE A 124 15.93 -0.22 0.14
C ILE A 124 17.27 -0.95 0.29
N SER A 125 17.57 -1.86 -0.63
CA SER A 125 18.85 -2.57 -0.71
C SER A 125 19.77 -2.04 -1.82
N TYR A 126 19.22 -1.35 -2.81
CA TYR A 126 19.95 -0.71 -3.88
C TYR A 126 19.18 0.52 -4.39
N HIS A 127 19.90 1.62 -4.58
CA HIS A 127 19.35 2.85 -5.16
C HIS A 127 20.23 3.28 -6.36
N PRO A 128 19.69 3.28 -7.58
CA PRO A 128 20.49 3.53 -8.79
C PRO A 128 21.11 4.92 -8.86
N LEU A 129 20.53 5.89 -8.15
CA LEU A 129 20.96 7.29 -8.15
C LEU A 129 21.68 7.71 -6.86
N ALA A 130 22.10 6.77 -6.00
CA ALA A 130 22.74 7.10 -4.72
C ALA A 130 24.01 7.94 -4.89
N GLU A 131 24.79 7.69 -5.95
CA GLU A 131 26.05 8.38 -6.26
C GLU A 131 25.94 9.20 -7.57
N ALA A 132 24.71 9.49 -8.03
CA ALA A 132 24.49 10.12 -9.32
C ALA A 132 24.92 11.57 -9.36
N SER A 133 25.60 11.96 -10.44
CA SER A 133 25.88 13.35 -10.79
C SER A 133 24.65 13.98 -11.47
N VAL A 134 24.66 15.31 -11.63
CA VAL A 134 23.62 16.03 -12.39
C VAL A 134 23.53 15.51 -13.84
N ASN A 135 24.66 15.14 -14.44
CA ASN A 135 24.67 14.60 -15.80
C ASN A 135 23.99 13.22 -15.88
N ASP A 136 24.19 12.37 -14.86
CA ASP A 136 23.54 11.05 -14.79
C ASP A 136 22.02 11.21 -14.69
N LEU A 137 21.53 12.19 -13.92
CA LEU A 137 20.08 12.49 -13.82
C LEU A 137 19.48 12.92 -15.15
N GLN A 138 20.23 13.65 -16.01
CA GLN A 138 19.72 14.10 -17.32
C GLN A 138 19.53 12.95 -18.30
N THR A 139 20.26 11.86 -18.13
CA THR A 139 20.24 10.69 -19.03
C THR A 139 19.54 9.47 -18.42
N TYR A 140 19.12 9.58 -17.16
CA TYR A 140 18.44 8.48 -16.47
C TYR A 140 17.10 8.15 -17.12
N PRO A 141 16.82 6.86 -17.39
CA PRO A 141 15.58 6.43 -18.02
C PRO A 141 14.43 6.46 -17.00
N PHE A 142 13.93 7.65 -16.69
CA PHE A 142 12.74 7.77 -15.85
C PHE A 142 11.54 7.10 -16.52
N PRO A 143 10.64 6.50 -15.74
CA PRO A 143 9.42 5.91 -16.28
C PRO A 143 8.57 6.96 -17.00
N ASP A 144 7.94 6.57 -18.11
CA ASP A 144 6.97 7.40 -18.82
C ASP A 144 5.70 7.54 -17.96
N GLY A 145 5.15 8.77 -17.93
CA GLY A 145 3.95 9.11 -17.16
C GLY A 145 2.64 8.64 -17.81
#